data_ab4b015091955f23f24c5399b8e5f62b
#
_entry.id   ab4b015091955f23f24c5399b8e5f62b
#
_cell.length_a   1.000
_cell.length_b   1.000
_cell.length_c   1.000
_cell.angle_alpha   90.00
_cell.angle_beta   90.00
_cell.angle_gamma   90.00
#
_symmetry.space_group_name_H-M   'P 1'
#
loop_
_entity.id
_entity.type
_entity.pdbx_description
1 polymer ?
#
loop_
_entity_poly.entity_id
_entity_poly.type
_entity_poly.pdbx_seq_one_letter_code
_entity_poly.pdbx_strand_id
1 'polypeptide(L)'
;MAQIGLWRINLFLLLIFSFFISSCEDEKKQEKQQITQPEKPVKTAFIPLEKPNFNQDSAYLYVQQQVDFGPRFPNNEAHGKCAVFLKTKLTSFGFSTQIQEGKATTFNKKNITIKNIIGTYNPAATKRILLFAHWDTRPFADHDDKDRTKPIL
;
A
#
# COMPACT_ATOMS: atom_id res chain seq x y z
N MET A 1 -66.76 -17.02 18.96
CA MET A 1 -65.54 -17.83 18.78
C MET A 1 -64.27 -16.98 18.45
N ALA A 2 -64.17 -15.71 18.85
CA ALA A 2 -63.06 -14.84 18.49
C ALA A 2 -62.12 -14.40 19.65
N GLN A 3 -62.39 -14.85 20.87
CA GLN A 3 -61.59 -14.41 22.04
C GLN A 3 -60.41 -15.35 22.39
N ILE A 4 -60.37 -16.55 21.87
CA ILE A 4 -59.34 -17.53 22.21
C ILE A 4 -58.05 -17.26 21.37
N GLY A 5 -58.15 -16.58 20.27
CA GLY A 5 -56.99 -16.26 19.38
C GLY A 5 -56.08 -15.16 19.93
N LEU A 6 -56.62 -14.13 20.54
CA LEU A 6 -55.82 -13.00 21.04
C LEU A 6 -54.98 -13.35 22.27
N TRP A 7 -55.49 -14.21 23.12
CA TRP A 7 -54.78 -14.62 24.35
C TRP A 7 -53.54 -15.52 24.04
N ARG A 8 -53.69 -16.34 23.01
CA ARG A 8 -52.58 -17.21 22.55
C ARG A 8 -51.48 -16.39 21.87
N ILE A 9 -51.81 -15.33 21.15
CA ILE A 9 -50.86 -14.42 20.50
C ILE A 9 -50.10 -13.60 21.55
N ASN A 10 -50.78 -13.13 22.60
CA ASN A 10 -50.13 -12.39 23.68
C ASN A 10 -49.19 -13.28 24.51
N LEU A 11 -49.59 -14.55 24.75
CA LEU A 11 -48.72 -15.49 25.45
C LEU A 11 -47.47 -15.84 24.65
N PHE A 12 -47.57 -15.92 23.32
CA PHE A 12 -46.43 -16.19 22.42
C PHE A 12 -45.50 -15.00 22.31
N LEU A 13 -46.02 -13.77 22.30
CA LEU A 13 -45.25 -12.53 22.34
C LEU A 13 -44.53 -12.36 23.69
N LEU A 14 -45.13 -12.73 24.78
CA LEU A 14 -44.52 -12.69 26.13
C LEU A 14 -43.37 -13.72 26.28
N LEU A 15 -43.49 -14.87 25.62
CA LEU A 15 -42.46 -15.90 25.59
C LEU A 15 -41.24 -15.48 24.72
N ILE A 16 -41.48 -14.77 23.64
CA ILE A 16 -40.40 -14.24 22.77
C ILE A 16 -39.67 -13.09 23.46
N PHE A 17 -40.37 -12.26 24.26
CA PHE A 17 -39.73 -11.14 24.97
C PHE A 17 -38.85 -11.62 26.15
N SER A 18 -39.17 -12.79 26.75
CA SER A 18 -38.34 -13.36 27.84
C SER A 18 -37.00 -13.95 27.34
N PHE A 19 -36.86 -14.20 26.05
CA PHE A 19 -35.61 -14.75 25.48
C PHE A 19 -34.55 -13.65 25.21
N PHE A 20 -34.92 -12.35 25.23
CA PHE A 20 -33.98 -11.26 24.97
C PHE A 20 -33.31 -10.69 26.24
N ILE A 21 -33.65 -11.17 27.42
CA ILE A 21 -33.06 -10.67 28.68
C ILE A 21 -32.02 -11.64 29.28
N SER A 22 -31.65 -12.70 28.55
CA SER A 22 -30.56 -13.58 28.94
C SER A 22 -29.29 -13.22 28.18
N SER A 23 -28.94 -11.92 28.19
CA SER A 23 -27.58 -11.52 27.90
C SER A 23 -26.77 -11.76 29.16
N CYS A 24 -26.12 -12.92 29.24
CA CYS A 24 -25.12 -13.20 30.25
C CYS A 24 -24.03 -12.15 30.20
N GLU A 25 -23.91 -11.35 31.24
CA GLU A 25 -22.66 -10.71 31.62
C GLU A 25 -21.67 -11.82 31.99
N ASP A 26 -20.85 -12.22 31.03
CA ASP A 26 -19.59 -12.88 31.36
C ASP A 26 -18.70 -11.82 32.03
N GLU A 27 -18.75 -11.78 33.37
CA GLU A 27 -17.66 -11.23 34.15
C GLU A 27 -16.38 -12.01 33.81
N LYS A 28 -15.72 -11.63 32.76
CA LYS A 28 -14.30 -11.96 32.59
C LYS A 28 -13.58 -11.34 33.76
N LYS A 29 -13.28 -12.16 34.80
CA LYS A 29 -12.22 -11.88 35.75
C LYS A 29 -11.04 -11.30 34.95
N GLN A 30 -10.90 -9.98 34.98
CA GLN A 30 -9.67 -9.35 34.57
C GLN A 30 -8.61 -9.83 35.56
N GLU A 31 -7.91 -10.85 35.15
CA GLU A 31 -6.61 -11.18 35.71
C GLU A 31 -5.81 -9.87 35.62
N LYS A 32 -5.55 -9.27 36.77
CA LYS A 32 -4.68 -8.10 36.87
C LYS A 32 -3.35 -8.53 36.29
N GLN A 33 -3.17 -8.30 34.99
CA GLN A 33 -1.85 -8.31 34.39
C GLN A 33 -1.07 -7.25 35.16
N GLN A 34 -0.19 -7.74 36.01
CA GLN A 34 0.81 -6.95 36.69
C GLN A 34 1.54 -6.20 35.57
N ILE A 35 1.24 -4.91 35.45
CA ILE A 35 1.95 -4.00 34.53
C ILE A 35 3.38 -4.00 35.06
N THR A 36 4.19 -4.90 34.51
CA THR A 36 5.63 -4.78 34.65
C THR A 36 6.00 -3.41 34.12
N GLN A 37 6.53 -2.56 34.99
CA GLN A 37 7.03 -1.26 34.60
C GLN A 37 7.86 -1.43 33.32
N PRO A 38 7.66 -0.56 32.32
CA PRO A 38 8.49 -0.64 31.11
C PRO A 38 9.93 -0.51 31.59
N GLU A 39 10.72 -1.56 31.31
CA GLU A 39 12.17 -1.52 31.52
C GLU A 39 12.66 -0.22 30.90
N LYS A 40 13.40 0.57 31.70
CA LYS A 40 14.07 1.75 31.20
C LYS A 40 14.77 1.38 29.92
N PRO A 41 14.57 2.13 28.81
CA PRO A 41 15.23 1.79 27.55
C PRO A 41 16.72 1.70 27.82
N VAL A 42 17.26 0.49 27.65
CA VAL A 42 18.69 0.27 27.66
C VAL A 42 19.23 1.23 26.61
N LYS A 43 19.98 2.24 27.03
CA LYS A 43 20.69 3.14 26.12
C LYS A 43 21.71 2.27 25.37
N THR A 44 21.27 1.64 24.30
CA THR A 44 22.17 1.01 23.35
C THR A 44 23.09 2.11 22.87
N ALA A 45 24.38 1.99 23.16
CA ALA A 45 25.37 2.94 22.68
C ALA A 45 25.16 3.11 21.17
N PHE A 46 24.89 4.32 20.73
CA PHE A 46 24.76 4.65 19.32
C PHE A 46 26.13 4.45 18.69
N ILE A 47 26.32 3.33 18.01
CA ILE A 47 27.48 3.10 17.15
C ILE A 47 27.21 3.89 15.88
N PRO A 48 27.98 4.97 15.60
CA PRO A 48 27.79 5.71 14.37
C PRO A 48 28.04 4.76 13.19
N LEU A 49 26.99 4.46 12.44
CA LEU A 49 27.13 3.78 11.16
C LEU A 49 27.88 4.71 10.21
N GLU A 50 28.97 4.21 9.65
CA GLU A 50 29.67 4.93 8.60
C GLU A 50 28.69 5.25 7.46
N LYS A 51 28.50 6.54 7.18
CA LYS A 51 27.54 6.97 6.15
C LYS A 51 28.17 6.71 4.79
N PRO A 52 27.51 5.97 3.89
CA PRO A 52 28.01 5.84 2.53
C PRO A 52 28.05 7.23 1.86
N ASN A 53 29.08 7.48 1.06
CA ASN A 53 29.17 8.71 0.28
C ASN A 53 28.04 8.73 -0.77
N PHE A 54 27.19 9.74 -0.70
CA PHE A 54 26.19 9.96 -1.72
C PHE A 54 26.82 10.51 -3.00
N ASN A 55 26.61 9.81 -4.12
CA ASN A 55 27.08 10.25 -5.43
C ASN A 55 25.94 10.97 -6.16
N GLN A 56 25.99 12.31 -6.12
CA GLN A 56 24.97 13.18 -6.73
C GLN A 56 24.91 13.05 -8.25
N ASP A 57 26.06 12.86 -8.91
CA ASP A 57 26.15 12.78 -10.36
C ASP A 57 25.48 11.51 -10.87
N SER A 58 25.72 10.37 -10.18
CA SER A 58 25.04 9.13 -10.49
C SER A 58 23.53 9.21 -10.24
N ALA A 59 23.11 9.87 -9.16
CA ALA A 59 21.69 10.06 -8.88
C ALA A 59 21.00 10.89 -9.96
N TYR A 60 21.63 12.00 -10.38
CA TYR A 60 21.13 12.84 -11.47
C TYR A 60 21.07 12.06 -12.79
N LEU A 61 22.13 11.32 -13.12
CA LEU A 61 22.20 10.51 -14.33
C LEU A 61 21.04 9.48 -14.40
N TYR A 62 20.70 8.83 -13.29
CA TYR A 62 19.60 7.87 -13.29
C TYR A 62 18.24 8.54 -13.52
N VAL A 63 18.04 9.76 -13.04
CA VAL A 63 16.84 10.54 -13.35
C VAL A 63 16.84 10.93 -14.84
N GLN A 64 17.94 11.43 -15.35
CA GLN A 64 18.07 11.81 -16.76
C GLN A 64 17.78 10.63 -17.69
N GLN A 65 18.33 9.45 -17.41
CA GLN A 65 18.09 8.24 -18.19
C GLN A 65 16.60 7.84 -18.22
N GLN A 66 15.85 8.13 -17.16
CA GLN A 66 14.40 7.91 -17.15
C GLN A 66 13.67 8.95 -18.03
N VAL A 67 14.08 10.20 -17.95
CA VAL A 67 13.50 11.29 -18.76
C VAL A 67 13.76 11.07 -20.25
N ASP A 68 14.93 10.56 -20.62
CA ASP A 68 15.35 10.29 -22.01
C ASP A 68 14.46 9.26 -22.73
N PHE A 69 13.70 8.42 -22.00
CA PHE A 69 12.67 7.58 -22.62
C PHE A 69 11.48 8.37 -23.18
N GLY A 70 11.33 9.63 -22.77
CA GLY A 70 10.16 10.45 -23.11
C GLY A 70 8.94 10.16 -22.25
N PRO A 71 7.73 10.50 -22.71
CA PRO A 71 6.49 10.32 -21.94
C PRO A 71 6.23 8.85 -21.59
N ARG A 72 6.14 8.54 -20.29
CA ARG A 72 6.05 7.16 -19.75
C ARG A 72 4.66 6.83 -19.21
N PHE A 73 3.61 7.21 -19.93
CA PHE A 73 2.24 6.85 -19.52
C PHE A 73 1.89 5.41 -19.89
N PRO A 74 0.99 4.75 -19.16
CA PRO A 74 0.60 3.36 -19.39
C PRO A 74 0.17 3.08 -20.85
N ASN A 75 0.55 1.93 -21.37
CA ASN A 75 0.40 1.48 -22.76
C ASN A 75 1.29 2.20 -23.80
N ASN A 76 2.14 3.13 -23.38
CA ASN A 76 3.13 3.71 -24.27
C ASN A 76 4.38 2.81 -24.37
N GLU A 77 5.08 2.85 -25.49
CA GLU A 77 6.33 2.11 -25.70
C GLU A 77 7.43 2.54 -24.71
N ALA A 78 7.57 3.86 -24.47
CA ALA A 78 8.50 4.41 -23.48
C ALA A 78 8.25 3.88 -22.06
N HIS A 79 6.98 3.69 -21.66
CA HIS A 79 6.60 3.08 -20.40
C HIS A 79 7.14 1.65 -20.30
N GLY A 80 6.97 0.83 -21.34
CA GLY A 80 7.50 -0.52 -21.37
C GLY A 80 9.04 -0.57 -21.29
N LYS A 81 9.73 0.25 -22.06
CA LYS A 81 11.19 0.34 -22.07
C LYS A 81 11.75 0.81 -20.73
N CYS A 82 11.15 1.84 -20.14
CA CYS A 82 11.56 2.35 -18.84
C CYS A 82 11.34 1.32 -17.72
N ALA A 83 10.24 0.56 -17.74
CA ALA A 83 10.02 -0.52 -16.77
C ALA A 83 11.14 -1.58 -16.80
N VAL A 84 11.57 -1.99 -18.00
CA VAL A 84 12.70 -2.92 -18.18
C VAL A 84 14.01 -2.30 -17.69
N PHE A 85 14.26 -1.03 -18.01
CA PHE A 85 15.44 -0.31 -17.53
C PHE A 85 15.50 -0.29 -15.99
N LEU A 86 14.41 0.12 -15.33
CA LEU A 86 14.34 0.17 -13.86
C LEU A 86 14.55 -1.20 -13.22
N LYS A 87 13.93 -2.24 -13.76
CA LYS A 87 14.16 -3.62 -13.34
C LYS A 87 15.64 -3.99 -13.45
N THR A 88 16.26 -3.72 -14.60
CA THR A 88 17.67 -4.04 -14.87
C THR A 88 18.59 -3.29 -13.91
N LYS A 89 18.33 -2.01 -13.65
CA LYS A 89 19.11 -1.22 -12.70
C LYS A 89 19.01 -1.76 -11.28
N LEU A 90 17.82 -2.07 -10.80
CA LEU A 90 17.66 -2.68 -9.47
C LEU A 90 18.38 -4.04 -9.38
N THR A 91 18.28 -4.85 -10.43
CA THR A 91 19.03 -6.13 -10.49
C THR A 91 20.53 -5.93 -10.42
N SER A 92 21.08 -4.92 -11.12
CA SER A 92 22.51 -4.62 -11.10
C SER A 92 23.01 -4.16 -9.72
N PHE A 93 22.13 -3.67 -8.84
CA PHE A 93 22.40 -3.34 -7.45
C PHE A 93 22.18 -4.50 -6.49
N GLY A 94 21.96 -5.72 -6.98
CA GLY A 94 21.81 -6.92 -6.16
C GLY A 94 20.41 -7.18 -5.61
N PHE A 95 19.38 -6.48 -6.14
CA PHE A 95 18.01 -6.76 -5.78
C PHE A 95 17.45 -7.97 -6.55
N SER A 96 16.69 -8.81 -5.89
CA SER A 96 15.75 -9.71 -6.55
C SER A 96 14.57 -8.89 -7.09
N THR A 97 14.35 -8.90 -8.41
CA THR A 97 13.43 -7.96 -9.05
C THR A 97 12.35 -8.65 -9.87
N GLN A 98 11.16 -8.06 -9.87
CA GLN A 98 10.04 -8.47 -10.71
C GLN A 98 9.26 -7.27 -11.24
N ILE A 99 8.61 -7.43 -12.38
CA ILE A 99 7.57 -6.51 -12.86
C ILE A 99 6.22 -7.15 -12.55
N GLN A 100 5.43 -6.49 -11.73
CA GLN A 100 4.04 -6.86 -11.46
C GLN A 100 3.14 -6.10 -12.43
N GLU A 101 2.34 -6.81 -13.21
CA GLU A 101 1.39 -6.20 -14.15
C GLU A 101 -0.04 -6.32 -13.63
N GLY A 102 -0.82 -5.26 -13.86
CA GLY A 102 -2.24 -5.22 -13.57
C GLY A 102 -3.02 -4.57 -14.70
N LYS A 103 -4.33 -4.80 -14.72
CA LYS A 103 -5.26 -4.12 -15.63
C LYS A 103 -6.08 -3.12 -14.85
N ALA A 104 -6.27 -1.94 -15.43
CA ALA A 104 -7.13 -0.91 -14.87
C ALA A 104 -7.92 -0.23 -15.99
N THR A 105 -9.07 0.34 -15.64
CA THR A 105 -9.86 1.16 -16.54
C THR A 105 -9.83 2.59 -16.05
N THR A 106 -9.42 3.51 -16.91
CA THR A 106 -9.37 4.94 -16.61
C THR A 106 -10.77 5.56 -16.57
N PHE A 107 -10.90 6.79 -16.04
CA PHE A 107 -12.17 7.51 -15.97
C PHE A 107 -12.82 7.69 -17.35
N ASN A 108 -12.03 7.80 -18.44
CA ASN A 108 -12.50 7.88 -19.82
C ASN A 108 -12.70 6.49 -20.47
N LYS A 109 -12.85 5.44 -19.64
CA LYS A 109 -13.14 4.05 -20.02
C LYS A 109 -12.09 3.39 -20.93
N LYS A 110 -10.85 3.88 -20.91
CA LYS A 110 -9.73 3.21 -21.60
C LYS A 110 -9.11 2.15 -20.69
N ASN A 111 -8.89 0.95 -21.23
CA ASN A 111 -8.16 -0.10 -20.54
C ASN A 111 -6.66 0.15 -20.64
N ILE A 112 -5.99 0.13 -19.50
CA ILE A 112 -4.55 0.30 -19.38
C ILE A 112 -3.91 -0.89 -18.68
N THR A 113 -2.64 -1.13 -18.97
CA THR A 113 -1.77 -2.05 -18.23
C THR A 113 -0.87 -1.22 -17.33
N ILE A 114 -1.07 -1.37 -16.03
CA ILE A 114 -0.20 -0.77 -15.01
C ILE A 114 0.96 -1.72 -14.71
N LYS A 115 2.13 -1.15 -14.38
CA LYS A 115 3.34 -1.91 -14.07
C LYS A 115 3.97 -1.37 -12.79
N ASN A 116 4.18 -2.27 -11.82
CA ASN A 116 4.99 -1.99 -10.63
C ASN A 116 6.33 -2.72 -10.77
N ILE A 117 7.42 -2.03 -10.54
CA ILE A 117 8.75 -2.63 -10.45
C ILE A 117 9.04 -2.87 -8.97
N ILE A 118 9.18 -4.12 -8.59
CA ILE A 118 9.40 -4.52 -7.20
C ILE A 118 10.82 -5.08 -7.10
N GLY A 119 11.62 -4.48 -6.21
CA GLY A 119 12.95 -4.96 -5.87
C GLY A 119 13.02 -5.35 -4.39
N THR A 120 13.54 -6.53 -4.10
CA THR A 120 13.75 -7.01 -2.74
C THR A 120 15.23 -7.20 -2.49
N TYR A 121 15.76 -6.47 -1.51
CA TYR A 121 17.13 -6.62 -1.05
C TYR A 121 17.14 -7.33 0.31
N ASN A 122 18.05 -8.30 0.48
CA ASN A 122 18.20 -9.10 1.68
C ASN A 122 16.84 -9.61 2.24
N PRO A 123 16.16 -10.55 1.57
CA PRO A 123 14.84 -11.02 1.96
C PRO A 123 14.79 -11.69 3.32
N ALA A 124 15.94 -12.19 3.82
CA ALA A 124 16.05 -12.84 5.14
C ALA A 124 16.13 -11.84 6.32
N ALA A 125 16.28 -10.54 6.05
CA ALA A 125 16.34 -9.54 7.12
C ALA A 125 14.99 -9.47 7.87
N THR A 126 15.05 -9.53 9.20
CA THR A 126 13.85 -9.46 10.07
C THR A 126 13.30 -8.03 10.20
N LYS A 127 14.18 -7.03 10.09
CA LYS A 127 13.79 -5.61 10.07
C LYS A 127 13.91 -5.10 8.64
N ARG A 128 12.80 -4.63 8.09
CA ARG A 128 12.72 -4.19 6.69
C ARG A 128 12.04 -2.83 6.61
N ILE A 129 12.42 -2.05 5.62
CA ILE A 129 11.76 -0.81 5.23
C ILE A 129 11.20 -0.97 3.82
N LEU A 130 10.07 -0.33 3.54
CA LEU A 130 9.49 -0.22 2.22
C LEU A 130 9.72 1.21 1.72
N LEU A 131 10.37 1.32 0.55
CA LEU A 131 10.53 2.56 -0.18
C LEU A 131 9.75 2.43 -1.48
N PHE A 132 9.00 3.46 -1.85
CA PHE A 132 8.31 3.50 -3.13
C PHE A 132 8.30 4.91 -3.70
N ALA A 133 8.29 4.97 -5.02
CA ALA A 133 8.24 6.22 -5.78
C ALA A 133 7.46 6.01 -7.07
N HIS A 134 6.85 7.07 -7.54
CA HIS A 134 6.20 7.15 -8.83
C HIS A 134 7.25 7.21 -9.95
N TRP A 135 7.08 6.47 -11.03
CA TRP A 135 8.02 6.44 -12.15
C TRP A 135 7.38 6.70 -13.52
N ASP A 136 6.08 6.42 -13.66
CA ASP A 136 5.32 6.72 -14.88
C ASP A 136 4.84 8.18 -14.89
N THR A 137 4.40 8.66 -16.06
CA THR A 137 3.89 10.02 -16.23
C THR A 137 2.41 10.00 -16.58
N ARG A 138 1.74 11.12 -16.34
CA ARG A 138 0.44 11.36 -16.97
C ARG A 138 0.64 11.59 -18.46
N PRO A 139 -0.37 11.28 -19.31
CA PRO A 139 -0.24 11.51 -20.77
C PRO A 139 -0.13 12.98 -21.14
N PHE A 140 -0.67 13.88 -20.30
CA PHE A 140 -0.70 15.31 -20.56
C PHE A 140 -0.44 16.12 -19.29
N ALA A 141 0.09 17.33 -19.47
CA ALA A 141 0.31 18.31 -18.40
C ALA A 141 -1.01 19.03 -18.04
N ASP A 142 -2.04 18.29 -17.65
CA ASP A 142 -3.40 18.76 -17.38
C ASP A 142 -3.52 19.87 -16.33
N HIS A 143 -2.47 20.12 -15.56
CA HIS A 143 -2.33 21.24 -14.63
C HIS A 143 -1.41 22.37 -15.14
N ASP A 144 -0.92 22.29 -16.38
CA ASP A 144 -0.14 23.39 -16.98
C ASP A 144 -1.07 24.56 -17.35
N ASP A 145 -0.69 25.78 -16.95
CA ASP A 145 -1.50 26.96 -17.18
C ASP A 145 -1.45 27.43 -18.66
N LYS A 146 -0.42 27.02 -19.41
CA LYS A 146 -0.19 27.45 -20.79
C LYS A 146 -0.63 26.42 -21.83
N ASP A 147 -0.32 25.16 -21.59
CA ASP A 147 -0.63 24.07 -22.53
C ASP A 147 -0.92 22.76 -21.79
N ARG A 148 -2.22 22.52 -21.55
CA ARG A 148 -2.72 21.31 -20.86
C ARG A 148 -2.65 20.04 -21.72
N THR A 149 -2.34 20.16 -22.99
CA THR A 149 -2.21 19.02 -23.93
C THR A 149 -0.77 18.59 -24.13
N LYS A 150 0.19 19.36 -23.61
CA LYS A 150 1.62 19.07 -23.69
C LYS A 150 1.96 17.72 -23.05
N PRO A 151 2.73 16.85 -23.72
CA PRO A 151 3.23 15.62 -23.11
C PRO A 151 4.15 15.91 -21.92
N ILE A 152 4.10 15.05 -20.89
CA ILE A 152 5.02 15.11 -19.75
C ILE A 152 6.18 14.15 -20.02
N LEU A 153 7.42 14.64 -19.91
CA LEU A 153 8.66 13.88 -20.04
C LEU A 153 9.03 13.14 -18.76
#